data_a8587204f9e050bb65f271208cd80463
#
_entry.id   a8587204f9e050bb65f271208cd80463
#
_cell.length_a   1.000
_cell.length_b   1.000
_cell.length_c   1.000
_cell.angle_alpha   90.00
_cell.angle_beta   90.00
_cell.angle_gamma   90.00
#
_symmetry.space_group_name_H-M   'P 1'
#
loop_
_entity.id
_entity.type
_entity.pdbx_description
1 polymer ?
#
loop_
_entity_poly.entity_id
_entity_poly.type
_entity_poly.pdbx_seq_one_letter_code
_entity_poly.pdbx_strand_id
1 'polypeptide(L)'
;VSIPARCRFLYRMKGLDDKWMLTPEGRPEATFTNLSSGSYVLEAKVVNADGSVSEEVSTLKIYIHPPFYLSIWAIIVYIILIGVAFYLYRKRMLEKQRVKFELQSKEDSIKKTKELNELKLNFFTNVSHELRTPLTLIISPLVNMIREERDESKRRKLEMIHRNATRLLNLVNQILDFRKIDQNKEKLTLSHIDIVSFVDNICTSFRTLANSKVTLAFDSTVPSLQMSFDADKVGKIVNNLLSNAYKFTPDGGFITVSLSVAFRQRVGDKDSDMLRISVSDTGKGISDKEKEHVFERFYQVNGTEMQPQGGSGIGLNLVKKFAELHGGKVDVT
;
A
#
# COMPACT_ATOMS: atom_id res chain seq x y z
N VAL A 1 83.80 -48.24 -1.00
CA VAL A 1 84.69 -48.10 0.17
C VAL A 1 83.99 -48.79 1.32
N SER A 2 84.56 -49.97 1.73
CA SER A 2 84.02 -50.72 2.94
C SER A 2 84.42 -49.93 4.18
N ILE A 3 83.47 -49.51 4.96
CA ILE A 3 83.69 -48.87 6.26
C ILE A 3 84.13 -49.99 7.23
N PRO A 4 85.24 -49.87 7.91
CA PRO A 4 85.67 -50.91 8.87
C PRO A 4 84.64 -50.95 10.02
N ALA A 5 84.28 -52.17 10.41
CA ALA A 5 83.20 -52.42 11.42
C ALA A 5 83.46 -51.82 12.78
N ARG A 6 84.50 -51.11 13.08
CA ARG A 6 84.90 -50.45 14.31
C ARG A 6 85.07 -48.94 14.26
N CYS A 7 84.66 -48.23 13.13
CA CYS A 7 84.71 -46.80 13.09
C CYS A 7 83.46 -46.21 13.74
N ARG A 8 83.61 -45.17 14.53
CA ARG A 8 82.60 -44.37 15.11
C ARG A 8 82.70 -42.95 14.52
N PHE A 9 81.57 -42.21 14.51
CA PHE A 9 81.55 -40.83 14.12
C PHE A 9 81.15 -39.94 15.28
N LEU A 10 81.89 -38.85 15.45
CA LEU A 10 81.54 -37.77 16.30
C LEU A 10 80.75 -36.75 15.38
N TYR A 11 79.54 -36.46 15.72
CA TYR A 11 78.72 -35.53 14.92
C TYR A 11 78.08 -34.45 15.77
N ARG A 12 77.83 -33.31 15.19
CA ARG A 12 76.99 -32.25 15.79
C ARG A 12 76.20 -31.55 14.70
N MET A 13 75.06 -31.02 15.06
CA MET A 13 74.22 -30.23 14.15
C MET A 13 74.22 -28.77 14.63
N LYS A 14 75.04 -27.93 14.00
CA LYS A 14 75.04 -26.50 14.28
C LYS A 14 73.67 -25.88 13.88
N GLY A 15 73.09 -25.07 14.76
CA GLY A 15 71.77 -24.51 14.63
C GLY A 15 70.68 -25.32 15.36
N LEU A 16 70.97 -26.54 15.86
CA LEU A 16 70.08 -27.31 16.71
C LEU A 16 70.73 -27.55 18.07
N ASP A 17 71.88 -28.19 18.12
CA ASP A 17 72.70 -28.43 19.31
C ASP A 17 74.19 -28.44 18.92
N ASP A 18 75.02 -27.66 19.62
CA ASP A 18 76.45 -27.54 19.34
C ASP A 18 77.29 -28.62 20.02
N LYS A 19 76.66 -29.52 20.76
CA LYS A 19 77.35 -30.62 21.42
C LYS A 19 77.72 -31.72 20.46
N TRP A 20 78.95 -32.20 20.59
CA TRP A 20 79.40 -33.37 19.86
C TRP A 20 78.78 -34.65 20.45
N MET A 21 78.13 -35.44 19.60
CA MET A 21 77.51 -36.73 19.91
C MET A 21 78.27 -37.85 19.22
N LEU A 22 78.46 -38.97 19.89
CA LEU A 22 79.14 -40.15 19.38
C LEU A 22 78.13 -41.15 18.82
N THR A 23 78.31 -41.64 17.57
CA THR A 23 77.46 -42.72 17.06
C THR A 23 77.65 -44.01 17.77
N PRO A 24 76.62 -44.88 17.94
CA PRO A 24 76.78 -46.22 18.45
C PRO A 24 77.72 -47.08 17.61
N GLU A 25 78.37 -48.06 18.20
CA GLU A 25 79.23 -48.99 17.45
C GLU A 25 78.45 -49.74 16.36
N GLY A 26 79.01 -49.76 15.15
CA GLY A 26 78.44 -50.50 14.05
C GLY A 26 77.25 -49.87 13.39
N ARG A 27 76.80 -48.65 13.80
CA ARG A 27 75.70 -47.89 13.20
C ARG A 27 76.13 -46.44 12.95
N PRO A 28 76.63 -46.16 11.76
CA PRO A 28 77.02 -44.77 11.39
C PRO A 28 75.79 -43.91 11.02
N GLU A 29 74.78 -43.90 11.86
CA GLU A 29 73.56 -43.18 11.60
C GLU A 29 73.31 -42.09 12.67
N ALA A 30 72.98 -40.89 12.21
CA ALA A 30 72.52 -39.80 13.06
C ALA A 30 71.07 -39.48 12.71
N THR A 31 70.14 -39.68 13.68
CA THR A 31 68.74 -39.40 13.44
C THR A 31 68.37 -38.13 14.14
N PHE A 32 67.75 -37.21 13.39
CA PHE A 32 67.22 -35.97 13.92
C PHE A 32 65.71 -35.94 13.67
N THR A 33 64.95 -35.74 14.73
CA THR A 33 63.49 -35.66 14.65
C THR A 33 63.06 -34.23 14.92
N ASN A 34 61.98 -33.81 14.26
CA ASN A 34 61.30 -32.53 14.50
C ASN A 34 62.18 -31.27 14.28
N LEU A 35 62.92 -31.24 13.20
CA LEU A 35 63.72 -30.07 12.83
C LEU A 35 62.76 -28.96 12.32
N SER A 36 62.84 -27.79 12.93
CA SER A 36 62.10 -26.59 12.45
C SER A 36 62.69 -26.08 11.12
N SER A 37 61.94 -25.28 10.39
CA SER A 37 62.44 -24.63 9.18
C SER A 37 63.65 -23.74 9.49
N GLY A 38 64.73 -23.91 8.71
CA GLY A 38 65.94 -23.17 8.93
C GLY A 38 67.15 -23.80 8.20
N SER A 39 68.32 -23.24 8.40
CA SER A 39 69.58 -23.75 7.85
C SER A 39 70.38 -24.40 8.98
N TYR A 40 70.76 -25.62 8.78
CA TYR A 40 71.54 -26.41 9.70
C TYR A 40 72.86 -26.84 9.02
N VAL A 41 73.93 -27.03 9.82
CA VAL A 41 75.19 -27.56 9.35
C VAL A 41 75.54 -28.79 10.16
N LEU A 42 75.43 -29.97 9.56
CA LEU A 42 75.91 -31.21 10.15
C LEU A 42 77.44 -31.27 9.97
N GLU A 43 78.16 -31.35 11.06
CA GLU A 43 79.58 -31.57 11.12
C GLU A 43 79.84 -33.00 11.65
N ALA A 44 80.72 -33.73 10.98
CA ALA A 44 81.14 -35.08 11.38
C ALA A 44 82.63 -35.24 11.36
N LYS A 45 83.17 -35.96 12.32
CA LYS A 45 84.54 -36.40 12.47
C LYS A 45 84.64 -37.91 12.63
N VAL A 46 85.66 -38.52 12.11
CA VAL A 46 85.89 -39.94 12.27
C VAL A 46 86.67 -40.21 13.59
N VAL A 47 86.20 -41.19 14.33
CA VAL A 47 86.91 -41.71 15.50
C VAL A 47 87.44 -43.10 15.18
N ASN A 48 88.77 -43.21 15.12
CA ASN A 48 89.44 -44.47 14.80
C ASN A 48 89.29 -45.53 15.89
N ALA A 49 89.67 -46.77 15.57
CA ALA A 49 89.59 -47.87 16.51
C ALA A 49 90.57 -47.74 17.69
N ASP A 50 91.60 -46.89 17.59
CA ASP A 50 92.50 -46.54 18.66
C ASP A 50 92.08 -45.41 19.59
N GLY A 51 90.82 -44.83 19.28
CA GLY A 51 90.25 -43.71 20.04
C GLY A 51 90.75 -42.33 19.52
N SER A 52 91.55 -42.25 18.51
CA SER A 52 92.03 -40.98 17.92
C SER A 52 90.93 -40.37 17.11
N VAL A 53 90.71 -39.05 17.23
CA VAL A 53 89.71 -38.28 16.47
C VAL A 53 90.38 -37.55 15.27
N SER A 54 89.84 -37.72 14.07
CA SER A 54 90.31 -37.01 12.88
C SER A 54 90.24 -35.50 13.05
N GLU A 55 91.32 -34.81 12.62
CA GLU A 55 91.28 -33.34 12.56
C GLU A 55 90.39 -32.82 11.44
N GLU A 56 90.16 -33.61 10.40
CA GLU A 56 89.27 -33.24 9.29
C GLU A 56 87.80 -33.30 9.71
N VAL A 57 87.11 -32.22 9.43
CA VAL A 57 85.68 -32.10 9.69
C VAL A 57 84.92 -32.12 8.37
N SER A 58 84.09 -33.16 8.18
CA SER A 58 83.21 -33.21 7.03
C SER A 58 81.94 -32.39 7.39
N THR A 59 81.57 -31.47 6.49
CA THR A 59 80.37 -30.58 6.73
C THR A 59 79.31 -30.80 5.64
N LEU A 60 78.07 -30.93 6.08
CA LEU A 60 76.84 -31.01 5.23
C LEU A 60 75.86 -29.91 5.61
N LYS A 61 75.58 -29.00 4.64
CA LYS A 61 74.54 -27.98 4.86
C LYS A 61 73.17 -28.56 4.54
N ILE A 62 72.24 -28.44 5.46
CA ILE A 62 70.86 -28.91 5.35
C ILE A 62 69.95 -27.69 5.43
N TYR A 63 69.12 -27.54 4.46
CA TYR A 63 68.15 -26.44 4.39
C TYR A 63 66.73 -27.01 4.45
N ILE A 64 65.96 -26.68 5.52
CA ILE A 64 64.58 -27.10 5.68
C ILE A 64 63.67 -25.94 5.36
N HIS A 65 62.96 -26.06 4.25
CA HIS A 65 62.00 -25.02 3.82
C HIS A 65 60.79 -24.99 4.74
N PRO A 66 60.26 -23.78 5.07
CA PRO A 66 59.00 -23.67 5.77
C PRO A 66 57.88 -24.28 4.91
N PRO A 67 56.84 -24.86 5.57
CA PRO A 67 55.67 -25.37 4.84
C PRO A 67 54.98 -24.26 4.05
N PHE A 68 54.38 -24.59 2.88
CA PHE A 68 53.90 -23.65 1.90
C PHE A 68 52.83 -22.68 2.47
N TYR A 69 52.04 -23.11 3.48
CA TYR A 69 51.04 -22.30 4.12
C TYR A 69 51.57 -21.19 5.06
N LEU A 70 52.89 -21.24 5.40
CA LEU A 70 53.57 -20.18 6.14
C LEU A 70 54.45 -19.32 5.22
N SER A 71 54.39 -19.56 3.93
CA SER A 71 55.10 -18.73 2.93
C SER A 71 54.57 -17.30 2.95
N ILE A 72 55.44 -16.34 2.67
CA ILE A 72 55.04 -14.90 2.54
C ILE A 72 53.88 -14.74 1.55
N TRP A 73 53.88 -15.49 0.47
CA TRP A 73 52.80 -15.47 -0.52
C TRP A 73 51.46 -15.97 0.05
N ALA A 74 51.47 -17.02 0.85
CA ALA A 74 50.29 -17.53 1.50
C ALA A 74 49.69 -16.48 2.49
N ILE A 75 50.56 -15.82 3.25
CA ILE A 75 50.15 -14.75 4.19
C ILE A 75 49.50 -13.58 3.43
N ILE A 76 50.06 -13.17 2.30
CA ILE A 76 49.49 -12.11 1.46
C ILE A 76 48.09 -12.52 0.98
N VAL A 77 47.91 -13.76 0.52
CA VAL A 77 46.61 -14.29 0.06
C VAL A 77 45.58 -14.28 1.22
N TYR A 78 45.99 -14.69 2.43
CA TYR A 78 45.09 -14.66 3.60
C TYR A 78 44.66 -13.24 3.94
N ILE A 79 45.55 -12.26 3.90
CA ILE A 79 45.22 -10.85 4.15
C ILE A 79 44.22 -10.34 3.10
N ILE A 80 44.42 -10.69 1.84
CA ILE A 80 43.51 -10.30 0.74
C ILE A 80 42.11 -10.94 0.98
N LEU A 81 42.06 -12.24 1.30
CA LEU A 81 40.78 -12.93 1.55
C LEU A 81 40.03 -12.34 2.74
N ILE A 82 40.73 -12.02 3.82
CA ILE A 82 40.14 -11.35 4.98
C ILE A 82 39.61 -9.97 4.59
N GLY A 83 40.37 -9.20 3.82
CA GLY A 83 39.96 -7.89 3.32
C GLY A 83 38.70 -7.96 2.45
N VAL A 84 38.64 -8.92 1.52
CA VAL A 84 37.50 -9.14 0.65
C VAL A 84 36.27 -9.58 1.49
N ALA A 85 36.44 -10.51 2.42
CA ALA A 85 35.38 -10.96 3.30
C ALA A 85 34.80 -9.80 4.16
N PHE A 86 35.69 -8.96 4.70
CA PHE A 86 35.30 -7.77 5.45
C PHE A 86 34.55 -6.75 4.59
N TYR A 87 35.03 -6.51 3.37
CA TYR A 87 34.36 -5.62 2.42
C TYR A 87 32.96 -6.11 2.08
N LEU A 88 32.81 -7.40 1.75
CA LEU A 88 31.51 -8.00 1.44
C LEU A 88 30.55 -7.96 2.65
N TYR A 89 31.06 -8.22 3.84
CA TYR A 89 30.28 -8.09 5.08
C TYR A 89 29.78 -6.65 5.29
N ARG A 90 30.68 -5.67 5.18
CA ARG A 90 30.32 -4.24 5.31
C ARG A 90 29.30 -3.82 4.27
N LYS A 91 29.47 -4.23 3.01
CA LYS A 91 28.51 -3.93 1.93
C LYS A 91 27.12 -4.48 2.26
N ARG A 92 27.01 -5.76 2.64
CA ARG A 92 25.73 -6.37 3.03
C ARG A 92 25.10 -5.69 4.23
N MET A 93 25.90 -5.29 5.19
CA MET A 93 25.40 -4.60 6.40
C MET A 93 24.79 -3.23 6.03
N LEU A 94 25.47 -2.46 5.19
CA LEU A 94 24.99 -1.16 4.71
C LEU A 94 23.71 -1.28 3.87
N GLU A 95 23.62 -2.27 3.00
CA GLU A 95 22.42 -2.54 2.20
C GLU A 95 21.22 -2.87 3.10
N LYS A 96 21.41 -3.74 4.09
CA LYS A 96 20.36 -4.06 5.07
C LYS A 96 19.91 -2.83 5.87
N GLN A 97 20.83 -1.96 6.26
CA GLN A 97 20.49 -0.72 6.97
C GLN A 97 19.70 0.24 6.09
N ARG A 98 20.08 0.40 4.80
CA ARG A 98 19.36 1.24 3.84
C ARG A 98 17.93 0.75 3.63
N VAL A 99 17.75 -0.55 3.36
CA VAL A 99 16.43 -1.14 3.17
C VAL A 99 15.56 -0.97 4.42
N LYS A 100 16.12 -1.20 5.61
CA LYS A 100 15.39 -1.00 6.87
C LYS A 100 14.97 0.45 7.07
N PHE A 101 15.85 1.41 6.78
CA PHE A 101 15.55 2.84 6.89
C PHE A 101 14.48 3.28 5.89
N GLU A 102 14.56 2.82 4.63
CA GLU A 102 13.53 3.10 3.61
C GLU A 102 12.16 2.53 4.00
N LEU A 103 12.14 1.30 4.53
CA LEU A 103 10.91 0.66 4.98
C LEU A 103 10.28 1.46 6.12
N GLN A 104 11.06 1.83 7.12
CA GLN A 104 10.61 2.61 8.27
C GLN A 104 10.10 4.00 7.85
N SER A 105 10.81 4.67 6.94
CA SER A 105 10.38 5.97 6.39
C SER A 105 9.04 5.87 5.65
N LYS A 106 8.83 4.79 4.87
CA LYS A 106 7.54 4.53 4.21
C LYS A 106 6.42 4.25 5.21
N GLU A 107 6.68 3.43 6.23
CA GLU A 107 5.71 3.15 7.29
C GLU A 107 5.31 4.41 8.04
N ASP A 108 6.26 5.26 8.42
CA ASP A 108 6.00 6.54 9.09
C ASP A 108 5.19 7.50 8.20
N SER A 109 5.47 7.54 6.90
CA SER A 109 4.73 8.34 5.93
C SER A 109 3.27 7.87 5.81
N ILE A 110 3.07 6.54 5.69
CA ILE A 110 1.72 5.94 5.66
C ILE A 110 0.96 6.23 6.95
N LYS A 111 1.62 6.09 8.10
CA LYS A 111 1.03 6.37 9.41
C LYS A 111 0.59 7.83 9.54
N LYS A 112 1.46 8.78 9.18
CA LYS A 112 1.13 10.22 9.19
C LYS A 112 -0.04 10.54 8.26
N THR A 113 -0.07 9.95 7.07
CA THR A 113 -1.18 10.14 6.11
C THR A 113 -2.48 9.60 6.67
N LYS A 114 -2.44 8.46 7.35
CA LYS A 114 -3.61 7.84 7.99
C LYS A 114 -4.12 8.70 9.16
N GLU A 115 -3.23 9.16 10.03
CA GLU A 115 -3.57 10.06 11.15
C GLU A 115 -4.19 11.37 10.65
N LEU A 116 -3.61 11.99 9.62
CA LEU A 116 -4.18 13.19 9.00
C LEU A 116 -5.57 12.94 8.42
N ASN A 117 -5.78 11.81 7.76
CA ASN A 117 -7.10 11.43 7.24
C ASN A 117 -8.10 11.21 8.38
N GLU A 118 -7.73 10.56 9.46
CA GLU A 118 -8.59 10.36 10.63
C GLU A 118 -8.95 11.70 11.31
N LEU A 119 -7.99 12.59 11.48
CA LEU A 119 -8.26 13.94 12.02
C LEU A 119 -9.21 14.72 11.12
N LYS A 120 -8.96 14.72 9.81
CA LYS A 120 -9.83 15.38 8.82
C LYS A 120 -11.25 14.83 8.86
N LEU A 121 -11.40 13.50 8.95
CA LEU A 121 -12.69 12.83 9.04
C LEU A 121 -13.42 13.17 10.36
N ASN A 122 -12.73 13.19 11.48
CA ASN A 122 -13.30 13.56 12.78
C ASN A 122 -13.76 15.02 12.81
N PHE A 123 -12.98 15.91 12.23
CA PHE A 123 -13.35 17.31 12.06
C PHE A 123 -14.67 17.48 11.31
N PHE A 124 -14.80 16.86 10.12
CA PHE A 124 -16.05 16.96 9.35
C PHE A 124 -17.26 16.39 10.06
N THR A 125 -17.10 15.37 10.92
CA THR A 125 -18.23 14.84 11.70
C THR A 125 -18.70 15.83 12.75
N ASN A 126 -17.76 16.33 13.52
CA ASN A 126 -18.08 17.24 14.60
C ASN A 126 -18.76 18.50 14.03
N VAL A 127 -18.15 19.09 12.98
CA VAL A 127 -18.73 20.25 12.30
C VAL A 127 -20.12 19.92 11.73
N SER A 128 -20.31 18.74 11.16
CA SER A 128 -21.64 18.38 10.60
C SER A 128 -22.69 18.22 11.69
N HIS A 129 -22.36 17.64 12.84
CA HIS A 129 -23.30 17.56 13.97
C HIS A 129 -23.60 18.94 14.55
N GLU A 130 -22.56 19.77 14.70
CA GLU A 130 -22.71 21.13 15.22
C GLU A 130 -23.49 22.07 14.29
N LEU A 131 -23.46 21.82 12.96
CA LEU A 131 -24.24 22.56 11.98
C LEU A 131 -25.69 22.03 11.84
N ARG A 132 -25.93 20.73 12.00
CA ARG A 132 -27.27 20.14 11.88
C ARG A 132 -28.24 20.71 12.90
N THR A 133 -27.81 20.81 14.16
CA THR A 133 -28.65 21.25 15.28
C THR A 133 -29.21 22.66 15.06
N PRO A 134 -28.38 23.71 14.82
CA PRO A 134 -28.90 25.06 14.59
C PRO A 134 -29.74 25.15 13.30
N LEU A 135 -29.38 24.43 12.24
CA LEU A 135 -30.19 24.43 11.01
C LEU A 135 -31.58 23.84 11.24
N THR A 136 -31.69 22.74 11.99
CA THR A 136 -33.00 22.15 12.34
C THR A 136 -33.81 23.12 13.18
N LEU A 137 -33.20 23.81 14.13
CA LEU A 137 -33.84 24.83 14.97
C LEU A 137 -34.28 26.07 14.19
N ILE A 138 -33.66 26.39 13.06
CA ILE A 138 -34.05 27.46 12.13
C ILE A 138 -35.18 27.01 11.22
N ILE A 139 -35.10 25.80 10.65
CA ILE A 139 -36.08 25.29 9.68
C ILE A 139 -37.46 25.11 10.32
N SER A 140 -37.54 24.58 11.55
CA SER A 140 -38.79 24.29 12.21
C SER A 140 -39.67 25.53 12.43
N PRO A 141 -39.18 26.65 12.99
CA PRO A 141 -39.97 27.89 13.10
C PRO A 141 -40.35 28.50 11.75
N LEU A 142 -39.43 28.44 10.74
CA LEU A 142 -39.70 28.99 9.42
C LEU A 142 -40.90 28.36 8.75
N VAL A 143 -41.13 27.06 8.92
CA VAL A 143 -42.30 26.35 8.37
C VAL A 143 -43.58 26.93 8.96
N ASN A 144 -43.64 27.20 10.28
CA ASN A 144 -44.78 27.80 10.93
C ASN A 144 -44.98 29.26 10.48
N MET A 145 -43.89 30.07 10.42
CA MET A 145 -43.96 31.45 9.95
C MET A 145 -44.48 31.55 8.51
N ILE A 146 -44.03 30.65 7.60
CA ILE A 146 -44.51 30.59 6.20
C ILE A 146 -46.01 30.29 6.16
N ARG A 147 -46.49 29.40 7.03
CA ARG A 147 -47.92 29.01 7.08
C ARG A 147 -48.81 30.14 7.60
N GLU A 148 -48.33 30.95 8.53
CA GLU A 148 -49.07 32.03 9.17
C GLU A 148 -48.97 33.37 8.42
N GLU A 149 -47.96 33.55 7.60
CA GLU A 149 -47.72 34.83 6.90
C GLU A 149 -48.73 35.03 5.76
N ARG A 150 -49.40 36.14 5.80
CA ARG A 150 -50.42 36.56 4.78
C ARG A 150 -49.85 37.48 3.71
N ASP A 151 -48.78 38.21 4.01
CA ASP A 151 -48.11 39.06 3.04
C ASP A 151 -47.29 38.21 2.08
N GLU A 152 -47.67 38.20 0.82
CA GLU A 152 -47.06 37.42 -0.26
C GLU A 152 -45.54 37.73 -0.44
N SER A 153 -45.17 39.02 -0.26
CA SER A 153 -43.78 39.43 -0.39
C SER A 153 -42.91 38.88 0.73
N LYS A 154 -43.42 38.91 1.98
CA LYS A 154 -42.75 38.37 3.14
C LYS A 154 -42.72 36.84 3.11
N ARG A 155 -43.82 36.21 2.69
CA ARG A 155 -43.88 34.76 2.50
C ARG A 155 -42.84 34.26 1.53
N ARG A 156 -42.64 34.91 0.37
CA ARG A 156 -41.58 34.55 -0.59
C ARG A 156 -40.18 34.66 0.00
N LYS A 157 -39.92 35.68 0.84
CA LYS A 157 -38.65 35.83 1.54
C LYS A 157 -38.41 34.67 2.55
N LEU A 158 -39.43 34.33 3.33
CA LEU A 158 -39.37 33.21 4.27
C LEU A 158 -39.11 31.87 3.55
N GLU A 159 -39.83 31.64 2.44
CA GLU A 159 -39.65 30.47 1.60
C GLU A 159 -38.20 30.39 1.03
N MET A 160 -37.64 31.56 0.65
CA MET A 160 -36.24 31.59 0.19
C MET A 160 -35.26 31.20 1.32
N ILE A 161 -35.46 31.71 2.53
CA ILE A 161 -34.63 31.37 3.70
C ILE A 161 -34.77 29.89 4.02
N HIS A 162 -36.01 29.36 4.02
CA HIS A 162 -36.28 27.96 4.25
C HIS A 162 -35.60 27.06 3.24
N ARG A 163 -35.67 27.37 1.94
CA ARG A 163 -34.99 26.63 0.88
C ARG A 163 -33.46 26.61 1.07
N ASN A 164 -32.87 27.74 1.45
CA ASN A 164 -31.42 27.82 1.70
C ASN A 164 -31.00 27.03 2.95
N ALA A 165 -31.76 27.12 4.03
CA ALA A 165 -31.50 26.34 5.25
C ALA A 165 -31.60 24.83 5.00
N THR A 166 -32.64 24.40 4.27
CA THR A 166 -32.82 23.00 3.88
C THR A 166 -31.70 22.51 2.98
N ARG A 167 -31.26 23.37 2.02
CA ARG A 167 -30.10 23.06 1.17
C ARG A 167 -28.83 22.86 1.98
N LEU A 168 -28.54 23.72 2.96
CA LEU A 168 -27.40 23.56 3.86
C LEU A 168 -27.47 22.27 4.67
N LEU A 169 -28.65 21.96 5.23
CA LEU A 169 -28.85 20.72 5.96
C LEU A 169 -28.60 19.48 5.11
N ASN A 170 -29.05 19.50 3.85
CA ASN A 170 -28.79 18.41 2.90
C ASN A 170 -27.30 18.25 2.59
N LEU A 171 -26.55 19.36 2.42
CA LEU A 171 -25.09 19.33 2.22
C LEU A 171 -24.38 18.71 3.45
N VAL A 172 -24.77 19.11 4.66
CA VAL A 172 -24.24 18.55 5.90
C VAL A 172 -24.50 17.03 5.98
N ASN A 173 -25.72 16.59 5.64
CA ASN A 173 -26.06 15.18 5.62
C ASN A 173 -25.26 14.39 4.56
N GLN A 174 -25.06 14.96 3.36
CA GLN A 174 -24.21 14.34 2.32
C GLN A 174 -22.78 14.14 2.78
N ILE A 175 -22.19 15.10 3.52
CA ILE A 175 -20.85 14.97 4.09
C ILE A 175 -20.79 13.84 5.12
N LEU A 176 -21.82 13.69 5.94
CA LEU A 176 -21.90 12.60 6.93
C LEU A 176 -22.06 11.23 6.27
N ASP A 177 -22.94 11.10 5.29
CA ASP A 177 -23.14 9.85 4.55
C ASP A 177 -21.84 9.42 3.86
N PHE A 178 -21.18 10.39 3.20
CA PHE A 178 -19.86 10.16 2.59
C PHE A 178 -18.85 9.58 3.59
N ARG A 179 -18.76 10.14 4.80
CA ARG A 179 -17.84 9.68 5.84
C ARG A 179 -18.12 8.25 6.29
N LYS A 180 -19.40 7.90 6.53
CA LYS A 180 -19.77 6.55 6.98
C LYS A 180 -19.33 5.49 5.99
N ILE A 181 -19.46 5.78 4.70
CA ILE A 181 -19.05 4.90 3.61
C ILE A 181 -17.53 4.77 3.53
N ASP A 182 -16.80 5.89 3.65
CA ASP A 182 -15.33 5.91 3.53
C ASP A 182 -14.63 5.10 4.65
N GLN A 183 -15.29 4.97 5.81
CA GLN A 183 -14.82 4.13 6.92
C GLN A 183 -15.17 2.64 6.79
N ASN A 184 -15.79 2.19 5.69
CA ASN A 184 -16.32 0.83 5.52
C ASN A 184 -17.24 0.38 6.71
N LYS A 185 -17.83 1.35 7.43
CA LYS A 185 -18.72 1.09 8.56
C LYS A 185 -20.19 0.99 8.14
N GLU A 186 -20.49 1.40 6.91
CA GLU A 186 -21.84 1.39 6.38
C GLU A 186 -22.25 -0.04 6.04
N LYS A 187 -23.34 -0.51 6.66
CA LYS A 187 -23.95 -1.79 6.35
C LYS A 187 -25.29 -1.55 5.67
N LEU A 188 -25.69 -2.48 4.81
CA LEU A 188 -27.00 -2.45 4.19
C LEU A 188 -28.05 -2.89 5.20
N THR A 189 -29.13 -2.13 5.31
CA THR A 189 -30.35 -2.51 6.02
C THR A 189 -31.36 -2.93 4.98
N LEU A 190 -31.37 -4.23 4.65
CA LEU A 190 -32.20 -4.76 3.58
C LEU A 190 -33.67 -4.85 4.00
N SER A 191 -34.57 -4.37 3.15
CA SER A 191 -36.02 -4.51 3.26
C SER A 191 -36.55 -5.18 1.99
N HIS A 192 -37.50 -6.08 2.12
CA HIS A 192 -38.09 -6.79 0.99
C HIS A 192 -39.35 -6.05 0.54
N ILE A 193 -39.24 -5.23 -0.51
CA ILE A 193 -40.32 -4.35 -0.99
C ILE A 193 -40.32 -4.30 -2.53
N ASP A 194 -41.45 -3.82 -3.07
CA ASP A 194 -41.57 -3.61 -4.52
C ASP A 194 -40.77 -2.39 -4.96
N ILE A 195 -39.71 -2.64 -5.72
CA ILE A 195 -38.81 -1.59 -6.21
C ILE A 195 -39.48 -0.68 -7.26
N VAL A 196 -40.42 -1.21 -8.06
CA VAL A 196 -41.12 -0.43 -9.09
C VAL A 196 -41.97 0.64 -8.41
N SER A 197 -42.85 0.25 -7.48
CA SER A 197 -43.65 1.18 -6.70
C SER A 197 -42.80 2.15 -5.88
N PHE A 198 -41.67 1.68 -5.32
CA PHE A 198 -40.75 2.53 -4.56
C PHE A 198 -40.17 3.67 -5.42
N VAL A 199 -39.67 3.38 -6.62
CA VAL A 199 -39.09 4.38 -7.54
C VAL A 199 -40.17 5.30 -8.09
N ASP A 200 -41.36 4.77 -8.45
CA ASP A 200 -42.45 5.61 -8.96
C ASP A 200 -42.96 6.60 -7.89
N ASN A 201 -43.03 6.20 -6.63
CA ASN A 201 -43.37 7.10 -5.52
C ASN A 201 -42.37 8.27 -5.40
N ILE A 202 -41.07 8.01 -5.58
CA ILE A 202 -40.06 9.08 -5.61
C ILE A 202 -40.31 9.99 -6.82
N CYS A 203 -40.53 9.44 -8.01
CA CYS A 203 -40.81 10.21 -9.22
C CYS A 203 -42.07 11.07 -9.03
N THR A 204 -43.13 10.54 -8.43
CA THR A 204 -44.36 11.25 -8.14
C THR A 204 -44.14 12.41 -7.18
N SER A 205 -43.33 12.24 -6.14
CA SER A 205 -42.92 13.31 -5.25
C SER A 205 -42.23 14.45 -5.98
N PHE A 206 -41.32 14.13 -6.91
CA PHE A 206 -40.66 15.15 -7.75
C PHE A 206 -41.64 15.88 -8.69
N ARG A 207 -42.60 15.17 -9.29
CA ARG A 207 -43.63 15.79 -10.13
C ARG A 207 -44.45 16.81 -9.36
N THR A 208 -44.79 16.51 -8.10
CA THR A 208 -45.62 17.37 -7.23
C THR A 208 -44.85 18.59 -6.72
N LEU A 209 -43.55 18.40 -6.35
CA LEU A 209 -42.71 19.47 -5.79
C LEU A 209 -42.17 20.43 -6.87
N ALA A 210 -41.94 19.91 -8.05
CA ALA A 210 -41.46 20.71 -9.17
C ALA A 210 -42.63 21.46 -9.84
N ASN A 211 -42.83 22.71 -9.46
CA ASN A 211 -43.56 23.68 -10.28
C ASN A 211 -42.81 23.93 -11.62
N SER A 212 -42.15 22.91 -12.15
CA SER A 212 -41.18 23.01 -13.22
C SER A 212 -41.88 22.74 -14.55
N LYS A 213 -41.49 23.47 -15.55
CA LYS A 213 -41.87 23.23 -16.94
C LYS A 213 -41.20 21.99 -17.55
N VAL A 214 -40.52 21.18 -16.73
CA VAL A 214 -39.84 19.95 -17.12
C VAL A 214 -40.78 18.77 -16.94
N THR A 215 -40.93 17.94 -17.96
CA THR A 215 -41.77 16.74 -17.93
C THR A 215 -40.98 15.54 -17.41
N LEU A 216 -41.48 14.88 -16.34
CA LEU A 216 -40.88 13.65 -15.80
C LEU A 216 -41.74 12.45 -16.16
N ALA A 217 -41.17 11.51 -16.90
CA ALA A 217 -41.76 10.19 -17.20
C ALA A 217 -41.10 9.10 -16.33
N PHE A 218 -41.88 8.11 -15.96
CA PHE A 218 -41.39 6.86 -15.35
C PHE A 218 -41.83 5.69 -16.22
N ASP A 219 -40.93 4.82 -16.59
CA ASP A 219 -41.18 3.62 -17.40
C ASP A 219 -40.54 2.39 -16.74
N SER A 220 -41.24 1.25 -16.75
CA SER A 220 -40.75 0.01 -16.19
C SER A 220 -41.08 -1.16 -17.10
N THR A 221 -40.08 -2.03 -17.36
CA THR A 221 -40.27 -3.25 -18.16
C THR A 221 -41.13 -4.30 -17.45
N VAL A 222 -41.33 -4.16 -16.13
CA VAL A 222 -42.15 -5.05 -15.30
C VAL A 222 -43.13 -4.24 -14.44
N PRO A 223 -44.37 -4.72 -14.25
CA PRO A 223 -45.35 -3.97 -13.47
C PRO A 223 -45.05 -3.92 -11.96
N SER A 224 -44.37 -4.91 -11.43
CA SER A 224 -43.95 -5.03 -10.03
C SER A 224 -42.76 -5.97 -9.90
N LEU A 225 -41.83 -5.69 -8.98
CA LEU A 225 -40.68 -6.52 -8.69
C LEU A 225 -40.33 -6.47 -7.19
N GLN A 226 -40.64 -7.55 -6.49
CA GLN A 226 -40.25 -7.71 -5.09
C GLN A 226 -38.77 -8.10 -5.01
N MET A 227 -37.99 -7.28 -4.32
CA MET A 227 -36.57 -7.56 -4.09
C MET A 227 -36.07 -7.01 -2.76
N SER A 228 -34.94 -7.54 -2.28
CA SER A 228 -34.32 -7.08 -1.04
C SER A 228 -33.26 -6.03 -1.34
N PHE A 229 -33.46 -4.82 -0.86
CA PHE A 229 -32.52 -3.70 -0.99
C PHE A 229 -32.63 -2.74 0.20
N ASP A 230 -31.67 -1.85 0.35
CA ASP A 230 -31.71 -0.78 1.35
C ASP A 230 -32.47 0.42 0.79
N ALA A 231 -33.71 0.62 1.27
CA ALA A 231 -34.62 1.65 0.78
C ALA A 231 -34.05 3.08 0.98
N ASP A 232 -33.36 3.35 2.09
CA ASP A 232 -32.73 4.66 2.34
C ASP A 232 -31.64 4.96 1.28
N LYS A 233 -30.77 3.99 1.04
CA LYS A 233 -29.64 4.17 0.11
C LYS A 233 -30.09 4.23 -1.36
N VAL A 234 -31.00 3.34 -1.76
CA VAL A 234 -31.59 3.40 -3.11
C VAL A 234 -32.39 4.69 -3.30
N GLY A 235 -33.14 5.12 -2.29
CA GLY A 235 -33.80 6.42 -2.32
C GLY A 235 -32.83 7.57 -2.51
N LYS A 236 -31.69 7.59 -1.82
CA LYS A 236 -30.63 8.57 -1.99
C LYS A 236 -30.01 8.52 -3.39
N ILE A 237 -29.83 7.33 -3.99
CA ILE A 237 -29.38 7.18 -5.38
C ILE A 237 -30.35 7.89 -6.31
N VAL A 238 -31.62 7.51 -6.30
CA VAL A 238 -32.65 8.04 -7.21
C VAL A 238 -32.82 9.54 -7.03
N ASN A 239 -32.89 10.01 -5.77
CA ASN A 239 -33.00 11.44 -5.46
C ASN A 239 -31.79 12.25 -5.98
N ASN A 240 -30.56 11.76 -5.86
CA ASN A 240 -29.38 12.45 -6.39
C ASN A 240 -29.40 12.53 -7.93
N LEU A 241 -29.78 11.43 -8.58
CA LEU A 241 -29.87 11.39 -10.05
C LEU A 241 -30.96 12.32 -10.55
N LEU A 242 -32.18 12.27 -9.97
CA LEU A 242 -33.28 13.15 -10.33
C LEU A 242 -32.97 14.62 -10.07
N SER A 243 -32.40 14.95 -8.91
CA SER A 243 -31.98 16.31 -8.59
C SER A 243 -30.98 16.88 -9.60
N ASN A 244 -30.03 16.06 -10.08
CA ASN A 244 -29.12 16.46 -11.13
C ASN A 244 -29.84 16.65 -12.46
N ALA A 245 -30.71 15.72 -12.85
CA ALA A 245 -31.49 15.83 -14.08
C ALA A 245 -32.35 17.13 -14.10
N TYR A 246 -33.09 17.40 -13.04
CA TYR A 246 -33.86 18.65 -12.94
C TYR A 246 -33.00 19.92 -12.96
N LYS A 247 -31.82 19.86 -12.39
CA LYS A 247 -30.89 20.99 -12.33
C LYS A 247 -30.33 21.35 -13.72
N PHE A 248 -30.06 20.35 -14.56
CA PHE A 248 -29.37 20.55 -15.83
C PHE A 248 -30.31 20.51 -17.06
N THR A 249 -31.57 20.14 -16.86
CA THR A 249 -32.58 20.16 -17.91
C THR A 249 -33.19 21.55 -18.01
N PRO A 250 -33.21 22.20 -19.18
CA PRO A 250 -33.86 23.49 -19.37
C PRO A 250 -35.39 23.38 -19.32
N ASP A 251 -36.08 24.54 -19.17
CA ASP A 251 -37.52 24.64 -19.28
C ASP A 251 -38.03 24.04 -20.57
N GLY A 252 -39.07 23.21 -20.53
CA GLY A 252 -39.63 22.49 -21.68
C GLY A 252 -38.95 21.17 -22.00
N GLY A 253 -37.87 20.81 -21.24
CA GLY A 253 -37.17 19.54 -21.41
C GLY A 253 -37.85 18.34 -20.78
N PHE A 254 -37.27 17.18 -21.01
CA PHE A 254 -37.80 15.89 -20.57
C PHE A 254 -36.79 15.15 -19.69
N ILE A 255 -37.29 14.49 -18.66
CA ILE A 255 -36.55 13.55 -17.82
C ILE A 255 -37.26 12.21 -17.87
N THR A 256 -36.56 11.15 -18.15
CA THR A 256 -37.11 9.79 -18.14
C THR A 256 -36.36 8.92 -17.12
N VAL A 257 -37.10 8.37 -16.18
CA VAL A 257 -36.58 7.33 -15.28
C VAL A 257 -37.06 5.99 -15.81
N SER A 258 -36.13 5.10 -16.15
CA SER A 258 -36.47 3.77 -16.62
C SER A 258 -35.91 2.70 -15.70
N LEU A 259 -36.74 1.67 -15.48
CA LEU A 259 -36.40 0.51 -14.65
C LEU A 259 -36.53 -0.74 -15.50
N SER A 260 -35.43 -1.47 -15.65
CA SER A 260 -35.38 -2.68 -16.43
C SER A 260 -34.65 -3.81 -15.73
N VAL A 261 -35.13 -5.02 -15.90
CA VAL A 261 -34.45 -6.22 -15.44
C VAL A 261 -33.46 -6.66 -16.53
N ALA A 262 -32.18 -6.53 -16.22
CA ALA A 262 -31.14 -7.03 -17.11
C ALA A 262 -30.90 -8.50 -16.80
N PHE A 263 -31.19 -9.37 -17.76
CA PHE A 263 -30.92 -10.79 -17.63
C PHE A 263 -29.41 -11.08 -17.62
N ARG A 264 -28.98 -11.77 -16.56
CA ARG A 264 -27.72 -12.48 -16.40
C ARG A 264 -26.42 -11.69 -16.54
N GLN A 265 -25.94 -11.20 -15.42
CA GLN A 265 -24.50 -11.09 -15.25
C GLN A 265 -24.02 -12.18 -14.29
N ARG A 266 -23.03 -12.99 -14.74
CA ARG A 266 -22.36 -13.98 -13.89
C ARG A 266 -21.56 -13.26 -12.81
N VAL A 267 -22.03 -13.33 -11.57
CA VAL A 267 -21.28 -12.85 -10.41
C VAL A 267 -20.83 -14.09 -9.62
N GLY A 268 -19.58 -14.51 -9.85
CA GLY A 268 -19.05 -15.78 -9.34
C GLY A 268 -19.73 -16.98 -10.02
N ASP A 269 -20.11 -18.00 -9.24
CA ASP A 269 -20.75 -19.24 -9.72
C ASP A 269 -22.30 -19.17 -9.80
N LYS A 270 -22.90 -17.99 -9.55
CA LYS A 270 -24.36 -17.82 -9.60
C LYS A 270 -24.78 -16.81 -10.65
N ASP A 271 -25.73 -17.18 -11.47
CA ASP A 271 -26.48 -16.25 -12.32
C ASP A 271 -27.36 -15.38 -11.43
N SER A 272 -27.11 -14.08 -11.39
CA SER A 272 -27.92 -13.11 -10.65
C SER A 272 -28.59 -12.17 -11.63
N ASP A 273 -29.90 -12.00 -11.50
CA ASP A 273 -30.63 -10.98 -12.23
C ASP A 273 -30.24 -9.62 -11.67
N MET A 274 -29.85 -8.71 -12.56
CA MET A 274 -29.48 -7.34 -12.20
C MET A 274 -30.60 -6.36 -12.58
N LEU A 275 -30.94 -5.50 -11.64
CA LEU A 275 -31.84 -4.39 -11.90
C LEU A 275 -31.04 -3.19 -12.42
N ARG A 276 -31.49 -2.60 -13.53
CA ARG A 276 -30.98 -1.33 -14.04
C ARG A 276 -31.97 -0.22 -13.77
N ILE A 277 -31.54 0.83 -13.08
CA ILE A 277 -32.26 2.08 -12.91
C ILE A 277 -31.51 3.11 -13.75
N SER A 278 -32.16 3.69 -14.78
CA SER A 278 -31.57 4.72 -15.61
C SER A 278 -32.34 6.03 -15.47
N VAL A 279 -31.61 7.14 -15.39
CA VAL A 279 -32.19 8.49 -15.42
C VAL A 279 -31.60 9.19 -16.63
N SER A 280 -32.42 9.52 -17.60
CA SER A 280 -32.05 10.22 -18.82
C SER A 280 -32.69 11.59 -18.83
N ASP A 281 -31.96 12.62 -19.28
CA ASP A 281 -32.43 13.98 -19.39
C ASP A 281 -32.04 14.57 -20.74
N THR A 282 -32.78 15.64 -21.15
CA THR A 282 -32.52 16.43 -22.38
C THR A 282 -31.72 17.69 -22.08
N GLY A 283 -30.87 17.64 -21.07
CA GLY A 283 -30.03 18.76 -20.65
C GLY A 283 -28.79 18.97 -21.53
N LYS A 284 -27.84 19.72 -21.02
CA LYS A 284 -26.60 20.07 -21.75
C LYS A 284 -25.65 18.91 -22.02
N GLY A 285 -25.90 17.74 -21.43
CA GLY A 285 -25.04 16.57 -21.53
C GLY A 285 -23.71 16.72 -20.79
N ILE A 286 -22.87 15.65 -20.86
CA ILE A 286 -21.56 15.57 -20.25
C ILE A 286 -20.57 15.19 -21.36
N SER A 287 -19.45 15.92 -21.47
CA SER A 287 -18.41 15.59 -22.45
C SER A 287 -17.69 14.30 -22.11
N ASP A 288 -17.14 13.60 -23.11
CA ASP A 288 -16.45 12.32 -22.88
C ASP A 288 -15.27 12.43 -21.91
N LYS A 289 -14.57 13.55 -21.88
CA LYS A 289 -13.51 13.84 -20.92
C LYS A 289 -14.03 13.96 -19.48
N GLU A 290 -15.22 14.51 -19.32
CA GLU A 290 -15.84 14.72 -18.02
C GLU A 290 -16.48 13.44 -17.48
N LYS A 291 -16.97 12.55 -18.37
CA LYS A 291 -17.58 11.26 -17.98
C LYS A 291 -16.64 10.41 -17.10
N GLU A 292 -15.34 10.45 -17.36
CA GLU A 292 -14.35 9.72 -16.54
C GLU A 292 -14.26 10.22 -15.09
N HIS A 293 -14.56 11.51 -14.88
CA HIS A 293 -14.35 12.19 -13.60
C HIS A 293 -15.63 12.51 -12.82
N VAL A 294 -16.82 12.43 -13.44
CA VAL A 294 -18.08 12.85 -12.78
C VAL A 294 -18.42 12.09 -11.50
N PHE A 295 -17.86 10.90 -11.30
CA PHE A 295 -18.00 10.12 -10.08
C PHE A 295 -16.87 10.36 -9.06
N GLU A 296 -15.89 11.23 -9.40
CA GLU A 296 -14.83 11.60 -8.47
C GLU A 296 -15.35 12.55 -7.37
N ARG A 297 -14.64 12.56 -6.27
CA ARG A 297 -14.98 13.38 -5.10
C ARG A 297 -14.80 14.87 -5.40
N PHE A 298 -15.78 15.67 -5.08
CA PHE A 298 -15.76 17.14 -5.24
C PHE A 298 -15.57 17.61 -6.69
N TYR A 299 -15.65 16.70 -7.65
CA TYR A 299 -15.56 17.05 -9.05
C TYR A 299 -16.82 17.80 -9.49
N GLN A 300 -16.61 18.90 -10.19
CA GLN A 300 -17.63 19.72 -10.82
C GLN A 300 -17.16 20.11 -12.21
N VAL A 301 -18.05 20.00 -13.17
CA VAL A 301 -17.79 20.45 -14.54
C VAL A 301 -17.57 21.97 -14.53
N ASN A 302 -16.33 22.40 -14.76
CA ASN A 302 -15.95 23.80 -14.85
C ASN A 302 -16.55 24.43 -16.12
N GLY A 303 -17.56 25.28 -15.98
CA GLY A 303 -18.12 25.95 -17.13
C GLY A 303 -19.43 26.68 -16.82
N THR A 304 -19.38 27.64 -15.94
CA THR A 304 -20.13 28.91 -15.96
C THR A 304 -20.03 29.60 -14.62
N GLU A 305 -19.27 30.68 -14.58
CA GLU A 305 -19.12 31.58 -13.40
C GLU A 305 -20.43 32.29 -13.01
N MET A 306 -21.57 31.98 -13.65
CA MET A 306 -22.82 32.73 -13.49
C MET A 306 -24.05 31.91 -13.08
N GLN A 307 -23.92 30.66 -12.59
CA GLN A 307 -25.09 30.01 -12.01
C GLN A 307 -24.92 29.80 -10.49
N PRO A 308 -25.77 30.43 -9.65
CA PRO A 308 -25.76 30.27 -8.19
C PRO A 308 -26.17 28.87 -7.73
N GLN A 309 -26.31 27.90 -8.62
CA GLN A 309 -26.80 26.55 -8.39
C GLN A 309 -25.70 25.47 -8.32
N GLY A 310 -24.47 25.86 -7.94
CA GLY A 310 -23.37 24.90 -7.76
C GLY A 310 -23.75 23.72 -6.87
N GLY A 311 -23.39 22.51 -7.27
CA GLY A 311 -23.56 21.29 -6.45
C GLY A 311 -22.42 21.13 -5.44
N SER A 312 -22.49 20.13 -4.55
CA SER A 312 -21.39 19.80 -3.63
C SER A 312 -20.25 18.99 -4.29
N GLY A 313 -20.49 18.42 -5.48
CA GLY A 313 -19.59 17.44 -6.11
C GLY A 313 -19.53 16.09 -5.36
N ILE A 314 -20.43 15.86 -4.41
CA ILE A 314 -20.47 14.64 -3.60
C ILE A 314 -21.58 13.69 -4.09
N GLY A 315 -22.66 14.21 -4.68
CA GLY A 315 -23.86 13.44 -4.99
C GLY A 315 -23.61 12.22 -5.88
N LEU A 316 -22.93 12.38 -7.03
CA LEU A 316 -22.61 11.27 -7.94
C LEU A 316 -21.60 10.28 -7.33
N ASN A 317 -20.67 10.74 -6.53
CA ASN A 317 -19.77 9.85 -5.77
C ASN A 317 -20.55 8.97 -4.78
N LEU A 318 -21.55 9.54 -4.08
CA LEU A 318 -22.45 8.78 -3.21
C LEU A 318 -23.28 7.75 -3.98
N VAL A 319 -23.80 8.13 -5.18
CA VAL A 319 -24.50 7.18 -6.06
C VAL A 319 -23.63 5.97 -6.37
N LYS A 320 -22.38 6.22 -6.80
CA LYS A 320 -21.41 5.15 -7.08
C LYS A 320 -21.17 4.27 -5.85
N LYS A 321 -20.94 4.86 -4.71
CA LYS A 321 -20.64 4.12 -3.46
C LYS A 321 -21.85 3.29 -2.98
N PHE A 322 -23.05 3.84 -3.03
CA PHE A 322 -24.25 3.09 -2.65
C PHE A 322 -24.56 1.96 -3.64
N ALA A 323 -24.32 2.16 -4.93
CA ALA A 323 -24.45 1.09 -5.92
C ALA A 323 -23.41 -0.03 -5.65
N GLU A 324 -22.14 0.32 -5.41
CA GLU A 324 -21.07 -0.62 -5.05
C GLU A 324 -21.42 -1.42 -3.77
N LEU A 325 -21.99 -0.79 -2.76
CA LEU A 325 -22.46 -1.48 -1.53
C LEU A 325 -23.53 -2.52 -1.82
N HIS A 326 -24.42 -2.30 -2.81
CA HIS A 326 -25.40 -3.28 -3.27
C HIS A 326 -24.83 -4.31 -4.25
N GLY A 327 -23.52 -4.33 -4.49
CA GLY A 327 -22.87 -5.21 -5.46
C GLY A 327 -23.08 -4.81 -6.94
N GLY A 328 -23.61 -3.60 -7.16
CA GLY A 328 -23.89 -3.04 -8.47
C GLY A 328 -22.76 -2.17 -9.02
N LYS A 329 -23.03 -1.58 -10.19
CA LYS A 329 -22.14 -0.65 -10.89
C LYS A 329 -22.94 0.59 -11.32
N VAL A 330 -22.24 1.70 -11.57
CA VAL A 330 -22.81 2.91 -12.13
C VAL A 330 -22.00 3.32 -13.36
N ASP A 331 -22.68 3.75 -14.39
CA ASP A 331 -22.10 4.28 -15.63
C ASP A 331 -22.82 5.56 -16.07
N VAL A 332 -22.24 6.29 -17.01
CA VAL A 332 -22.82 7.47 -17.67
C VAL A 332 -22.57 7.36 -19.17
N THR A 333 -23.63 7.55 -19.94
CA THR A 333 -23.61 7.45 -21.42
C THR A 333 -23.79 8.78 -22.07
#